data_4fd24294d48cad4ebfdfa08c7af6665c
#
_entry.id   4fd24294d48cad4ebfdfa08c7af6665c
#
_cell.length_a   1.000
_cell.length_b   1.000
_cell.length_c   1.000
_cell.angle_alpha   90.00
_cell.angle_beta   90.00
_cell.angle_gamma   90.00
#
_symmetry.space_group_name_H-M   'P 1'
#
loop_
_entity.id
_entity.type
_entity.pdbx_description
1 polymer ?
#
loop_
_entity_poly.entity_id
_entity_poly.type
_entity_poly.pdbx_seq_one_letter_code
_entity_poly.pdbx_strand_id
1 'polypeptide(L)'
;MPDINPAAGSLALYKIRPALVTAVSDKIDITLEGGKSKRVRPKDISIIHPGPLKSLADLGQPEGDVGEAWELLEGGETHLQELAELVYGDYTPSTAWAAWQLVAEGLYFEGTPEIITVRSESQIAEDRARQEAKAAAEREWEEFLARLQARTLEESDRERLSEVERLALKLNDGSRILQALGRQETPENAHRMLVDVGYWDPWHNPYPARQGLVPGDPQLPLPDMPGEERLDLTHLAAYAIDDEGSHDPDDAISLDGDRLWVHVADVAALVTPGSTLDIEARERAANLYIPERIDHMLPPAITTTLGLGLQATSPALSFGFRLDEDGRPVELEVAPSMVKVTRHSYTEVDQRMDEEPFATLHGLAGRYRARRKAAGSASIDLPEVSVRVRDEA
;
A
#
# COMPACT_ATOMS: atom_id res chain seq x y z
N MET A 1 -50.25 -14.84 -28.30
CA MET A 1 -50.81 -16.21 -28.48
C MET A 1 -52.22 -16.26 -27.97
N PRO A 2 -53.16 -16.99 -28.59
CA PRO A 2 -54.41 -17.32 -27.89
C PRO A 2 -54.08 -18.12 -26.63
N ASP A 3 -54.76 -17.82 -25.50
CA ASP A 3 -54.61 -18.57 -24.24
C ASP A 3 -54.80 -20.06 -24.51
N ILE A 4 -53.72 -20.83 -24.57
CA ILE A 4 -53.76 -22.27 -24.75
C ILE A 4 -54.20 -22.88 -23.42
N ASN A 5 -55.42 -23.33 -23.35
CA ASN A 5 -55.93 -24.02 -22.16
C ASN A 5 -55.17 -25.33 -21.94
N PRO A 6 -54.67 -25.58 -20.72
CA PRO A 6 -54.01 -26.83 -20.41
C PRO A 6 -54.90 -28.04 -20.66
N ALA A 7 -54.38 -29.04 -21.35
CA ALA A 7 -55.05 -30.32 -21.61
C ALA A 7 -54.08 -31.48 -21.34
N ALA A 8 -54.60 -32.67 -21.09
CA ALA A 8 -53.76 -33.85 -20.99
C ALA A 8 -52.99 -34.07 -22.33
N GLY A 9 -51.69 -34.24 -22.26
CA GLY A 9 -50.81 -34.31 -23.44
C GLY A 9 -50.24 -32.98 -23.86
N SER A 10 -50.58 -31.85 -23.23
CA SER A 10 -49.92 -30.57 -23.49
C SER A 10 -48.48 -30.55 -22.99
N LEU A 11 -47.59 -29.86 -23.73
CA LEU A 11 -46.24 -29.52 -23.27
C LEU A 11 -46.27 -28.19 -22.55
N ALA A 12 -45.74 -28.16 -21.34
CA ALA A 12 -45.66 -26.98 -20.48
C ALA A 12 -44.24 -26.71 -20.05
N LEU A 13 -43.98 -25.47 -19.64
CA LEU A 13 -42.82 -25.07 -18.88
C LEU A 13 -43.17 -25.05 -17.39
N TYR A 14 -42.41 -25.78 -16.61
CA TYR A 14 -42.38 -25.64 -15.17
C TYR A 14 -41.05 -25.05 -14.73
N LYS A 15 -41.08 -23.79 -14.35
CA LYS A 15 -39.89 -22.94 -14.30
C LYS A 15 -39.28 -22.83 -15.71
N ILE A 16 -38.08 -23.39 -15.92
CA ILE A 16 -37.38 -23.38 -17.24
C ILE A 16 -37.31 -24.80 -17.84
N ARG A 17 -37.95 -25.82 -17.25
CA ARG A 17 -37.87 -27.23 -17.64
C ARG A 17 -39.12 -27.69 -18.34
N PRO A 18 -39.04 -28.64 -19.28
CA PRO A 18 -40.19 -29.19 -19.94
C PRO A 18 -41.01 -30.05 -18.96
N ALA A 19 -42.30 -29.97 -19.11
CA ALA A 19 -43.23 -30.74 -18.29
C ALA A 19 -44.41 -31.24 -19.18
N LEU A 20 -44.74 -32.50 -19.06
CA LEU A 20 -45.91 -33.08 -19.71
C LEU A 20 -47.13 -32.95 -18.80
N VAL A 21 -48.18 -32.32 -19.28
CA VAL A 21 -49.47 -32.27 -18.57
C VAL A 21 -50.14 -33.63 -18.67
N THR A 22 -50.44 -34.25 -17.51
CA THR A 22 -51.08 -35.59 -17.47
C THR A 22 -52.55 -35.56 -17.06
N ALA A 23 -52.95 -34.57 -16.25
CA ALA A 23 -54.35 -34.36 -15.90
C ALA A 23 -54.59 -32.88 -15.53
N VAL A 24 -55.80 -32.42 -15.79
CA VAL A 24 -56.26 -31.06 -15.47
C VAL A 24 -57.51 -31.12 -14.61
N SER A 25 -57.42 -30.43 -13.45
CA SER A 25 -58.51 -30.21 -12.51
C SER A 25 -58.38 -28.81 -11.93
N ASP A 26 -58.80 -28.55 -10.68
CA ASP A 26 -58.47 -27.30 -9.96
C ASP A 26 -56.96 -27.06 -9.86
N LYS A 27 -56.17 -28.12 -9.97
CA LYS A 27 -54.71 -28.12 -10.12
C LYS A 27 -54.31 -28.96 -11.33
N ILE A 28 -53.08 -28.79 -11.79
CA ILE A 28 -52.56 -29.49 -12.96
C ILE A 28 -51.53 -30.52 -12.49
N ASP A 29 -51.72 -31.75 -12.90
CA ASP A 29 -50.76 -32.82 -12.68
C ASP A 29 -49.76 -32.81 -13.86
N ILE A 30 -48.49 -32.72 -13.57
CA ILE A 30 -47.40 -32.69 -14.55
C ILE A 30 -46.38 -33.81 -14.29
N THR A 31 -45.77 -34.29 -15.34
CA THR A 31 -44.63 -35.20 -15.28
C THR A 31 -43.40 -34.49 -15.82
N LEU A 32 -42.31 -34.48 -15.05
CA LEU A 32 -41.00 -33.91 -15.39
C LEU A 32 -40.09 -34.97 -15.96
N GLU A 33 -38.94 -34.54 -16.53
CA GLU A 33 -37.89 -35.46 -16.97
C GLU A 33 -37.52 -36.44 -15.83
N GLY A 34 -37.26 -37.70 -16.19
CA GLY A 34 -37.01 -38.76 -15.23
C GLY A 34 -38.28 -39.33 -14.58
N GLY A 35 -39.49 -38.99 -15.09
CA GLY A 35 -40.78 -39.59 -14.67
C GLY A 35 -41.33 -39.07 -13.34
N LYS A 36 -40.76 -38.03 -12.76
CA LYS A 36 -41.24 -37.47 -11.49
C LYS A 36 -42.50 -36.66 -11.69
N SER A 37 -43.62 -37.13 -11.08
CA SER A 37 -44.91 -36.43 -11.10
C SER A 37 -45.01 -35.35 -10.03
N LYS A 38 -45.72 -34.25 -10.37
CA LYS A 38 -45.95 -33.13 -9.48
C LYS A 38 -47.32 -32.49 -9.74
N ARG A 39 -47.99 -32.04 -8.69
CA ARG A 39 -49.23 -31.28 -8.77
C ARG A 39 -48.94 -29.79 -8.55
N VAL A 40 -49.28 -28.95 -9.53
CA VAL A 40 -48.98 -27.52 -9.57
C VAL A 40 -50.24 -26.68 -9.79
N ARG A 41 -50.17 -25.39 -9.49
CA ARG A 41 -51.26 -24.44 -9.81
C ARG A 41 -51.14 -24.00 -11.27
N PRO A 42 -52.26 -23.65 -11.94
CA PRO A 42 -52.18 -23.15 -13.32
C PRO A 42 -51.17 -22.03 -13.54
N LYS A 43 -51.05 -21.10 -12.60
CA LYS A 43 -50.10 -19.97 -12.69
C LYS A 43 -48.63 -20.35 -12.52
N ASP A 44 -48.33 -21.57 -12.12
CA ASP A 44 -46.95 -22.04 -11.90
C ASP A 44 -46.35 -22.69 -13.15
N ILE A 45 -47.12 -22.77 -14.25
CA ILE A 45 -46.69 -23.31 -15.55
C ILE A 45 -47.13 -22.40 -16.70
N SER A 46 -46.38 -22.43 -17.81
CA SER A 46 -46.80 -21.86 -19.11
C SER A 46 -46.93 -22.97 -20.13
N ILE A 47 -48.08 -23.04 -20.84
CA ILE A 47 -48.28 -24.03 -21.90
C ILE A 47 -47.58 -23.54 -23.15
N ILE A 48 -46.63 -24.32 -23.66
CA ILE A 48 -45.87 -23.97 -24.83
C ILE A 48 -46.28 -24.75 -26.10
N HIS A 49 -47.09 -25.82 -25.94
CA HIS A 49 -47.73 -26.51 -27.06
C HIS A 49 -48.96 -27.29 -26.57
N PRO A 50 -50.10 -27.25 -27.30
CA PRO A 50 -51.32 -27.96 -26.88
C PRO A 50 -51.19 -29.48 -26.88
N GLY A 51 -50.20 -30.05 -27.53
CA GLY A 51 -50.01 -31.49 -27.70
C GLY A 51 -50.59 -32.00 -29.02
N PRO A 52 -50.78 -33.33 -29.16
CA PRO A 52 -50.53 -34.34 -28.15
C PRO A 52 -49.07 -34.77 -28.01
N LEU A 53 -48.51 -34.73 -26.80
CA LEU A 53 -47.22 -35.31 -26.43
C LEU A 53 -47.47 -36.55 -25.54
N LYS A 54 -46.83 -37.67 -25.83
CA LYS A 54 -46.99 -38.91 -25.06
C LYS A 54 -45.94 -39.05 -23.97
N SER A 55 -44.74 -38.62 -24.27
CA SER A 55 -43.60 -38.66 -23.33
C SER A 55 -42.67 -37.49 -23.60
N LEU A 56 -42.03 -36.97 -22.55
CA LEU A 56 -40.93 -35.98 -22.73
C LEU A 56 -39.71 -36.55 -23.47
N ALA A 57 -39.55 -37.87 -23.50
CA ALA A 57 -38.54 -38.55 -24.30
C ALA A 57 -38.78 -38.44 -25.82
N ASP A 58 -40.02 -38.12 -26.21
CA ASP A 58 -40.36 -37.93 -27.65
C ASP A 58 -39.97 -36.53 -28.14
N LEU A 59 -39.47 -35.63 -27.27
CA LEU A 59 -38.94 -34.32 -27.65
C LEU A 59 -37.58 -34.53 -28.31
N GLY A 60 -37.56 -34.52 -29.63
CA GLY A 60 -36.33 -34.63 -30.45
C GLY A 60 -35.55 -33.33 -30.51
N GLN A 61 -34.43 -33.36 -31.22
CA GLN A 61 -33.68 -32.18 -31.60
C GLN A 61 -33.93 -31.91 -33.10
N PRO A 62 -34.88 -31.05 -33.43
CA PRO A 62 -35.15 -30.73 -34.85
C PRO A 62 -34.00 -29.90 -35.41
N GLU A 63 -33.70 -30.10 -36.68
CA GLU A 63 -32.77 -29.26 -37.43
C GLU A 63 -33.51 -28.02 -37.93
N GLY A 64 -32.87 -26.84 -37.83
CA GLY A 64 -33.43 -25.58 -38.29
C GLY A 64 -32.39 -24.50 -38.49
N ASP A 65 -32.75 -23.42 -39.17
CA ASP A 65 -31.88 -22.27 -39.43
C ASP A 65 -32.21 -21.11 -38.49
N VAL A 66 -31.46 -21.06 -37.41
CA VAL A 66 -31.62 -20.00 -36.39
C VAL A 66 -31.14 -18.65 -36.92
N GLY A 67 -30.11 -18.63 -37.79
CA GLY A 67 -29.54 -17.41 -38.34
C GLY A 67 -30.53 -16.71 -39.28
N GLU A 68 -31.15 -17.46 -40.21
CA GLU A 68 -32.15 -16.91 -41.15
C GLU A 68 -33.36 -16.37 -40.41
N ALA A 69 -33.85 -17.09 -39.39
CA ALA A 69 -35.00 -16.65 -38.58
C ALA A 69 -34.67 -15.38 -37.77
N TRP A 70 -33.44 -15.27 -37.24
CA TRP A 70 -32.98 -14.09 -36.53
C TRP A 70 -32.86 -12.87 -37.44
N GLU A 71 -32.27 -13.03 -38.66
CA GLU A 71 -32.17 -11.94 -39.64
C GLU A 71 -33.52 -11.39 -40.06
N LEU A 72 -34.52 -12.29 -40.23
CA LEU A 72 -35.91 -11.91 -40.57
C LEU A 72 -36.63 -11.13 -39.48
N LEU A 73 -36.30 -11.38 -38.21
CA LEU A 73 -36.97 -10.83 -37.03
C LEU A 73 -36.17 -9.76 -36.29
N GLU A 74 -34.93 -9.44 -36.74
CA GLU A 74 -33.99 -8.61 -36.03
C GLU A 74 -34.62 -7.31 -35.49
N GLY A 75 -34.41 -7.05 -34.19
CA GLY A 75 -34.86 -5.85 -33.51
C GLY A 75 -36.38 -5.78 -33.29
N GLY A 76 -37.12 -6.86 -33.59
CA GLY A 76 -38.55 -6.96 -33.42
C GLY A 76 -38.98 -7.79 -32.20
N GLU A 77 -40.27 -8.07 -32.14
CA GLU A 77 -40.86 -8.98 -31.17
C GLU A 77 -41.57 -10.12 -31.92
N THR A 78 -41.55 -11.30 -31.35
CA THR A 78 -42.26 -12.48 -31.87
C THR A 78 -42.83 -13.28 -30.70
N HIS A 79 -43.42 -14.42 -30.98
CA HIS A 79 -43.90 -15.37 -29.96
C HIS A 79 -43.40 -16.77 -30.30
N LEU A 80 -43.46 -17.69 -29.33
CA LEU A 80 -42.84 -19.01 -29.42
C LEU A 80 -43.31 -19.84 -30.63
N GLN A 81 -44.57 -19.77 -31.00
CA GLN A 81 -45.11 -20.49 -32.16
C GLN A 81 -44.48 -19.97 -33.46
N GLU A 82 -44.47 -18.65 -33.66
CA GLU A 82 -43.90 -18.04 -34.86
C GLU A 82 -42.41 -18.30 -34.94
N LEU A 83 -41.68 -18.20 -33.82
CA LEU A 83 -40.25 -18.54 -33.78
C LEU A 83 -40.02 -20.00 -34.14
N ALA A 84 -40.83 -20.95 -33.64
CA ALA A 84 -40.68 -22.35 -33.99
C ALA A 84 -40.96 -22.62 -35.48
N GLU A 85 -42.01 -22.00 -36.04
CA GLU A 85 -42.35 -22.12 -37.46
C GLU A 85 -41.25 -21.53 -38.37
N LEU A 86 -40.67 -20.39 -38.00
CA LEU A 86 -39.59 -19.75 -38.77
C LEU A 86 -38.30 -20.54 -38.69
N VAL A 87 -37.90 -21.04 -37.53
CA VAL A 87 -36.64 -21.77 -37.38
C VAL A 87 -36.73 -23.19 -37.92
N TYR A 88 -37.85 -23.90 -37.68
CA TYR A 88 -37.97 -25.34 -37.89
C TYR A 88 -38.99 -25.74 -38.97
N GLY A 89 -39.75 -24.78 -39.49
CA GLY A 89 -40.77 -25.00 -40.52
C GLY A 89 -42.12 -25.47 -40.03
N ASP A 90 -42.29 -25.87 -38.76
CA ASP A 90 -43.55 -26.31 -38.20
C ASP A 90 -43.65 -26.00 -36.69
N TYR A 91 -44.86 -26.12 -36.14
CA TYR A 91 -45.10 -25.97 -34.69
C TYR A 91 -45.59 -27.28 -34.11
N THR A 92 -44.69 -28.08 -33.61
CA THR A 92 -44.86 -29.36 -32.94
C THR A 92 -44.38 -29.28 -31.46
N PRO A 93 -44.66 -30.23 -30.59
CA PRO A 93 -44.08 -30.25 -29.27
C PRO A 93 -42.57 -30.19 -29.25
N SER A 94 -41.89 -30.86 -30.23
CA SER A 94 -40.44 -30.89 -30.32
C SER A 94 -39.86 -29.54 -30.77
N THR A 95 -40.46 -28.90 -31.79
CA THR A 95 -40.02 -27.61 -32.31
C THR A 95 -40.35 -26.47 -31.32
N ALA A 96 -41.47 -26.52 -30.62
CA ALA A 96 -41.78 -25.59 -29.55
C ALA A 96 -40.79 -25.66 -28.40
N TRP A 97 -40.36 -26.87 -28.01
CA TRP A 97 -39.33 -27.04 -27.01
C TRP A 97 -37.97 -26.53 -27.48
N ALA A 98 -37.55 -26.87 -28.70
CA ALA A 98 -36.31 -26.41 -29.27
C ALA A 98 -36.24 -24.87 -29.42
N ALA A 99 -37.35 -24.26 -29.89
CA ALA A 99 -37.46 -22.80 -29.94
C ALA A 99 -37.36 -22.14 -28.55
N TRP A 100 -37.99 -22.77 -27.53
CA TRP A 100 -37.80 -22.27 -26.15
C TRP A 100 -36.38 -22.39 -25.64
N GLN A 101 -35.64 -23.43 -26.02
CA GLN A 101 -34.21 -23.55 -25.66
C GLN A 101 -33.40 -22.39 -26.22
N LEU A 102 -33.67 -21.93 -27.45
CA LEU A 102 -33.02 -20.76 -28.03
C LEU A 102 -33.30 -19.49 -27.24
N VAL A 103 -34.55 -19.32 -26.74
CA VAL A 103 -34.87 -18.19 -25.85
C VAL A 103 -34.18 -18.32 -24.50
N ALA A 104 -34.12 -19.52 -23.93
CA ALA A 104 -33.48 -19.79 -22.65
C ALA A 104 -31.95 -19.61 -22.71
N GLU A 105 -31.29 -19.84 -23.84
CA GLU A 105 -29.88 -19.54 -24.10
C GLU A 105 -29.61 -18.05 -24.13
N GLY A 106 -30.55 -17.23 -24.59
CA GLY A 106 -30.49 -15.77 -24.55
C GLY A 106 -29.50 -15.15 -25.53
N LEU A 107 -29.00 -15.90 -26.54
CA LEU A 107 -28.03 -15.37 -27.50
C LEU A 107 -28.70 -14.44 -28.52
N TYR A 108 -29.71 -14.94 -29.20
CA TYR A 108 -30.44 -14.23 -30.25
C TYR A 108 -31.82 -13.78 -29.83
N PHE A 109 -32.43 -14.49 -28.89
CA PHE A 109 -33.81 -14.32 -28.42
C PHE A 109 -33.88 -14.28 -26.91
N GLU A 110 -34.72 -13.39 -26.37
CA GLU A 110 -34.94 -13.31 -24.92
C GLU A 110 -36.42 -12.99 -24.61
N GLY A 111 -36.93 -13.41 -23.45
CA GLY A 111 -38.30 -13.11 -23.03
C GLY A 111 -39.07 -14.28 -22.49
N THR A 112 -40.39 -14.27 -22.75
CA THR A 112 -41.33 -15.30 -22.36
C THR A 112 -41.91 -15.99 -23.62
N PRO A 113 -42.58 -17.15 -23.48
CA PRO A 113 -43.21 -17.79 -24.67
C PRO A 113 -44.22 -16.92 -25.40
N GLU A 114 -44.85 -15.97 -24.69
CA GLU A 114 -45.84 -15.05 -25.21
C GLU A 114 -45.24 -13.85 -25.94
N ILE A 115 -44.10 -13.36 -25.43
CA ILE A 115 -43.39 -12.19 -25.98
C ILE A 115 -41.91 -12.50 -25.96
N ILE A 116 -41.35 -12.66 -27.14
CA ILE A 116 -39.91 -12.89 -27.38
C ILE A 116 -39.35 -11.66 -28.08
N THR A 117 -38.40 -11.01 -27.45
CA THR A 117 -37.63 -9.91 -28.05
C THR A 117 -36.47 -10.49 -28.83
N VAL A 118 -36.31 -10.05 -30.07
CA VAL A 118 -35.21 -10.46 -30.93
C VAL A 118 -34.08 -9.47 -30.78
N ARG A 119 -32.92 -9.95 -30.37
CA ARG A 119 -31.77 -9.11 -30.06
C ARG A 119 -31.13 -8.61 -31.36
N SER A 120 -30.76 -7.35 -31.37
CA SER A 120 -30.06 -6.73 -32.50
C SER A 120 -28.60 -7.21 -32.61
N GLU A 121 -28.01 -7.06 -33.79
CA GLU A 121 -26.59 -7.35 -34.03
C GLU A 121 -25.68 -6.58 -33.07
N SER A 122 -26.00 -5.30 -32.81
CA SER A 122 -25.22 -4.48 -31.86
C SER A 122 -25.24 -5.03 -30.42
N GLN A 123 -26.39 -5.49 -29.94
CA GLN A 123 -26.51 -6.08 -28.58
C GLN A 123 -25.71 -7.38 -28.45
N ILE A 124 -25.74 -8.21 -29.49
CA ILE A 124 -24.95 -9.47 -29.53
C ILE A 124 -23.46 -9.16 -29.58
N ALA A 125 -23.05 -8.18 -30.41
CA ALA A 125 -21.66 -7.74 -30.51
C ALA A 125 -21.14 -7.16 -29.20
N GLU A 126 -21.93 -6.34 -28.52
CA GLU A 126 -21.58 -5.78 -27.20
C GLU A 126 -21.38 -6.88 -26.13
N ASP A 127 -22.27 -7.88 -26.09
CA ASP A 127 -22.13 -8.97 -25.13
C ASP A 127 -20.91 -9.85 -25.43
N ARG A 128 -20.61 -10.13 -26.72
CA ARG A 128 -19.38 -10.82 -27.12
C ARG A 128 -18.14 -10.04 -26.72
N ALA A 129 -18.12 -8.74 -27.02
CA ALA A 129 -17.01 -7.87 -26.65
C ALA A 129 -16.80 -7.83 -25.12
N ARG A 130 -17.90 -7.80 -24.34
CA ARG A 130 -17.85 -7.85 -22.89
C ARG A 130 -17.29 -9.17 -22.35
N GLN A 131 -17.72 -10.30 -22.96
CA GLN A 131 -17.21 -11.63 -22.60
C GLN A 131 -15.75 -11.79 -22.96
N GLU A 132 -15.33 -11.33 -24.15
CA GLU A 132 -13.94 -11.33 -24.59
C GLU A 132 -13.06 -10.44 -23.69
N ALA A 133 -13.52 -9.24 -23.36
CA ALA A 133 -12.81 -8.34 -22.44
C ALA A 133 -12.65 -8.96 -21.05
N LYS A 134 -13.70 -9.61 -20.53
CA LYS A 134 -13.64 -10.33 -19.26
C LYS A 134 -12.63 -11.48 -19.30
N ALA A 135 -12.68 -12.30 -20.34
CA ALA A 135 -11.76 -13.42 -20.52
C ALA A 135 -10.31 -12.94 -20.72
N ALA A 136 -10.12 -11.80 -21.39
CA ALA A 136 -8.80 -11.18 -21.53
C ALA A 136 -8.27 -10.68 -20.18
N ALA A 137 -9.12 -10.01 -19.39
CA ALA A 137 -8.74 -9.53 -18.05
C ALA A 137 -8.42 -10.69 -17.08
N GLU A 138 -9.16 -11.80 -17.17
CA GLU A 138 -8.89 -13.01 -16.37
C GLU A 138 -7.53 -13.62 -16.75
N ARG A 139 -7.24 -13.75 -18.06
CA ARG A 139 -5.92 -14.25 -18.54
C ARG A 139 -4.77 -13.34 -18.09
N GLU A 140 -4.93 -12.04 -18.26
CA GLU A 140 -3.91 -11.06 -17.83
C GLU A 140 -3.67 -11.11 -16.31
N TRP A 141 -4.72 -11.35 -15.54
CA TRP A 141 -4.60 -11.55 -14.09
C TRP A 141 -3.84 -12.84 -13.73
N GLU A 142 -4.14 -13.94 -14.40
CA GLU A 142 -3.44 -15.21 -14.20
C GLU A 142 -1.96 -15.12 -14.59
N GLU A 143 -1.65 -14.47 -15.74
CA GLU A 143 -0.28 -14.23 -16.19
C GLU A 143 0.49 -13.35 -15.20
N PHE A 144 -0.14 -12.30 -14.68
CA PHE A 144 0.44 -11.46 -13.62
C PHE A 144 0.77 -12.28 -12.36
N LEU A 145 -0.16 -13.10 -11.87
CA LEU A 145 0.10 -13.96 -10.71
C LEU A 145 1.21 -14.98 -10.97
N ALA A 146 1.28 -15.52 -12.19
CA ALA A 146 2.34 -16.45 -12.59
C ALA A 146 3.71 -15.77 -12.58
N ARG A 147 3.82 -14.51 -13.07
CA ARG A 147 5.06 -13.73 -12.98
C ARG A 147 5.50 -13.52 -11.54
N LEU A 148 4.57 -13.15 -10.66
CA LEU A 148 4.89 -12.97 -9.24
C LEU A 148 5.36 -14.28 -8.56
N GLN A 149 4.78 -15.42 -8.93
CA GLN A 149 5.24 -16.74 -8.44
C GLN A 149 6.63 -17.09 -8.97
N ALA A 150 6.92 -16.72 -10.22
CA ALA A 150 8.23 -16.88 -10.83
C ALA A 150 9.28 -15.86 -10.34
N ARG A 151 8.88 -14.92 -9.46
CA ARG A 151 9.71 -13.82 -8.96
C ARG A 151 10.21 -12.91 -10.08
N THR A 152 9.38 -12.67 -11.08
CA THR A 152 9.64 -11.73 -12.15
C THR A 152 8.64 -10.59 -12.09
N LEU A 153 9.06 -9.39 -12.52
CA LEU A 153 8.27 -8.18 -12.49
C LEU A 153 8.42 -7.44 -13.80
N GLU A 154 7.31 -7.05 -14.39
CA GLU A 154 7.25 -6.13 -15.52
C GLU A 154 6.91 -4.72 -15.04
N GLU A 155 7.26 -3.70 -15.82
CA GLU A 155 6.97 -2.31 -15.43
C GLU A 155 5.47 -2.04 -15.31
N SER A 156 4.66 -2.69 -16.15
CA SER A 156 3.18 -2.63 -16.09
C SER A 156 2.59 -3.23 -14.80
N ASP A 157 3.33 -4.10 -14.10
CA ASP A 157 2.86 -4.75 -12.87
C ASP A 157 2.97 -3.84 -11.64
N ARG A 158 3.81 -2.79 -11.72
CA ARG A 158 4.12 -1.92 -10.56
C ARG A 158 2.90 -1.23 -9.97
N GLU A 159 2.00 -0.74 -10.82
CA GLU A 159 0.77 -0.08 -10.37
C GLU A 159 -0.11 -1.04 -9.55
N ARG A 160 -0.21 -2.30 -9.99
CA ARG A 160 -0.99 -3.33 -9.30
C ARG A 160 -0.41 -3.69 -7.93
N LEU A 161 0.92 -3.62 -7.79
CA LEU A 161 1.61 -3.92 -6.52
C LEU A 161 1.42 -2.84 -5.45
N SER A 162 0.87 -1.68 -5.79
CA SER A 162 0.59 -0.61 -4.81
C SER A 162 -0.33 -1.06 -3.67
N GLU A 163 -1.26 -1.99 -3.91
CA GLU A 163 -2.09 -2.55 -2.83
C GLU A 163 -1.28 -3.40 -1.85
N VAL A 164 -0.27 -4.15 -2.36
CA VAL A 164 0.64 -4.95 -1.53
C VAL A 164 1.58 -4.05 -0.75
N GLU A 165 2.09 -2.98 -1.37
CA GLU A 165 2.90 -1.96 -0.73
C GLU A 165 2.14 -1.29 0.43
N ARG A 166 0.90 -0.89 0.21
CA ARG A 166 0.04 -0.34 1.27
C ARG A 166 -0.13 -1.30 2.44
N LEU A 167 -0.29 -2.61 2.17
CA LEU A 167 -0.36 -3.62 3.22
C LEU A 167 0.99 -3.75 3.94
N ALA A 168 2.10 -3.78 3.20
CA ALA A 168 3.44 -3.84 3.79
C ALA A 168 3.72 -2.65 4.71
N LEU A 169 3.17 -1.47 4.40
CA LEU A 169 3.27 -0.24 5.19
C LEU A 169 2.17 -0.07 6.26
N LYS A 170 1.28 -1.07 6.45
CA LYS A 170 0.13 -1.02 7.37
C LYS A 170 -0.89 0.09 7.06
N LEU A 171 -1.03 0.45 5.80
CA LEU A 171 -1.98 1.45 5.31
C LEU A 171 -3.31 0.82 4.85
N ASN A 172 -3.40 -0.50 4.82
CA ASN A 172 -4.60 -1.31 4.61
C ASN A 172 -4.45 -2.65 5.35
N ASP A 173 -5.54 -3.43 5.43
CA ASP A 173 -5.60 -4.67 6.21
C ASP A 173 -5.61 -5.93 5.34
N GLY A 174 -5.57 -5.79 4.01
CA GLY A 174 -5.65 -6.94 3.11
C GLY A 174 -5.08 -6.68 1.72
N SER A 175 -4.87 -7.76 0.96
CA SER A 175 -4.42 -7.73 -0.44
C SER A 175 -5.01 -8.89 -1.22
N ARG A 176 -5.77 -8.58 -2.28
CA ARG A 176 -6.29 -9.57 -3.22
C ARG A 176 -5.19 -10.38 -3.89
N ILE A 177 -4.03 -9.77 -4.10
CA ILE A 177 -2.86 -10.41 -4.70
C ILE A 177 -2.33 -11.49 -3.75
N LEU A 178 -2.10 -11.17 -2.47
CA LEU A 178 -1.64 -12.17 -1.49
C LEU A 178 -2.67 -13.28 -1.31
N GLN A 179 -3.95 -12.94 -1.25
CA GLN A 179 -5.04 -13.91 -1.17
C GLN A 179 -5.04 -14.88 -2.37
N ALA A 180 -4.93 -14.33 -3.60
CA ALA A 180 -4.87 -15.14 -4.83
C ALA A 180 -3.65 -16.05 -4.88
N LEU A 181 -2.53 -15.62 -4.29
CA LEU A 181 -1.30 -16.40 -4.15
C LEU A 181 -1.35 -17.41 -2.98
N GLY A 182 -2.44 -17.46 -2.22
CA GLY A 182 -2.58 -18.33 -1.04
C GLY A 182 -1.64 -17.97 0.11
N ARG A 183 -1.20 -16.71 0.18
CA ARG A 183 -0.34 -16.18 1.26
C ARG A 183 -1.19 -15.48 2.31
N GLN A 184 -0.72 -15.52 3.57
CA GLN A 184 -1.35 -14.74 4.63
C GLN A 184 -1.18 -13.24 4.36
N GLU A 185 -2.26 -12.49 4.53
CA GLU A 185 -2.33 -11.03 4.32
C GLU A 185 -1.75 -10.31 5.54
N THR A 186 -0.44 -10.39 5.72
CA THR A 186 0.29 -9.71 6.79
C THR A 186 1.31 -8.73 6.21
N PRO A 187 1.64 -7.64 6.93
CA PRO A 187 2.66 -6.69 6.50
C PRO A 187 4.02 -7.33 6.21
N GLU A 188 4.38 -8.36 6.96
CA GLU A 188 5.65 -9.08 6.81
C GLU A 188 5.69 -9.92 5.53
N ASN A 189 4.57 -10.61 5.21
CA ASN A 189 4.47 -11.37 3.96
C ASN A 189 4.39 -10.45 2.74
N ALA A 190 3.70 -9.31 2.86
CA ALA A 190 3.66 -8.29 1.83
C ALA A 190 5.06 -7.72 1.56
N HIS A 191 5.79 -7.32 2.59
CA HIS A 191 7.18 -6.85 2.49
C HIS A 191 8.07 -7.88 1.80
N ARG A 192 8.07 -9.13 2.29
CA ARG A 192 8.87 -10.21 1.71
C ARG A 192 8.57 -10.42 0.23
N MET A 193 7.29 -10.38 -0.13
CA MET A 193 6.90 -10.55 -1.53
C MET A 193 7.44 -9.42 -2.41
N LEU A 194 7.34 -8.16 -1.97
CA LEU A 194 7.85 -7.00 -2.71
C LEU A 194 9.36 -7.07 -2.92
N VAL A 195 10.11 -7.56 -1.94
CA VAL A 195 11.55 -7.82 -2.07
C VAL A 195 11.82 -9.01 -3.01
N ASP A 196 11.08 -10.12 -2.84
CA ASP A 196 11.23 -11.33 -3.64
C ASP A 196 11.06 -11.08 -5.15
N VAL A 197 10.17 -10.16 -5.54
CA VAL A 197 9.90 -9.81 -6.94
C VAL A 197 10.73 -8.61 -7.45
N GLY A 198 11.59 -8.03 -6.61
CA GLY A 198 12.42 -6.87 -6.97
C GLY A 198 11.65 -5.54 -7.10
N TYR A 199 10.45 -5.44 -6.50
CA TYR A 199 9.73 -4.17 -6.40
C TYR A 199 10.42 -3.25 -5.38
N TRP A 200 10.82 -3.79 -4.23
CA TRP A 200 11.65 -3.16 -3.23
C TRP A 200 13.06 -3.73 -3.25
N ASP A 201 14.01 -2.87 -2.92
CA ASP A 201 15.38 -3.27 -2.63
C ASP A 201 15.42 -4.20 -1.39
N PRO A 202 16.33 -5.19 -1.32
CA PRO A 202 16.49 -6.06 -0.14
C PRO A 202 16.69 -5.31 1.19
N TRP A 203 17.22 -4.09 1.13
CA TRP A 203 17.48 -3.24 2.29
C TRP A 203 16.33 -2.26 2.60
N HIS A 204 15.23 -2.31 1.84
CA HIS A 204 14.08 -1.44 2.07
C HIS A 204 13.52 -1.62 3.48
N ASN A 205 13.62 -0.57 4.29
CA ASN A 205 13.15 -0.55 5.67
C ASN A 205 11.72 0.02 5.75
N PRO A 206 10.68 -0.80 5.99
CA PRO A 206 9.31 -0.33 6.07
C PRO A 206 8.94 0.27 7.45
N TYR A 207 9.79 0.11 8.46
CA TYR A 207 9.43 0.45 9.84
C TYR A 207 9.20 1.95 10.08
N PRO A 208 10.00 2.88 9.54
CA PRO A 208 9.71 4.30 9.68
C PRO A 208 8.33 4.68 9.16
N ALA A 209 8.00 4.24 7.93
CA ALA A 209 6.69 4.50 7.33
C ALA A 209 5.53 3.86 8.10
N ARG A 210 5.72 2.64 8.66
CA ARG A 210 4.73 1.97 9.53
C ARG A 210 4.44 2.73 10.82
N GLN A 211 5.36 3.56 11.28
CA GLN A 211 5.21 4.43 12.45
C GLN A 211 4.72 5.84 12.07
N GLY A 212 4.44 6.09 10.79
CA GLY A 212 4.00 7.40 10.31
C GLY A 212 5.12 8.44 10.27
N LEU A 213 6.39 8.01 10.34
CA LEU A 213 7.53 8.91 10.24
C LEU A 213 7.73 9.32 8.77
N VAL A 214 8.04 10.60 8.57
CA VAL A 214 8.34 11.14 7.24
C VAL A 214 9.77 10.76 6.88
N PRO A 215 9.99 9.95 5.82
CA PRO A 215 11.34 9.57 5.44
C PRO A 215 12.08 10.72 4.75
N GLY A 216 13.39 10.71 4.92
CA GLY A 216 14.29 11.65 4.26
C GLY A 216 14.41 13.01 4.98
N ASP A 217 15.33 13.83 4.47
CA ASP A 217 15.68 15.12 5.07
C ASP A 217 14.67 16.22 4.73
N PRO A 218 14.48 17.19 5.63
CA PRO A 218 13.66 18.37 5.35
C PRO A 218 14.24 19.17 4.17
N GLN A 219 13.37 19.53 3.23
CA GLN A 219 13.75 20.32 2.04
C GLN A 219 13.29 21.77 2.24
N LEU A 220 13.89 22.44 3.22
CA LEU A 220 13.59 23.84 3.56
C LEU A 220 14.80 24.74 3.28
N PRO A 221 14.57 25.98 2.81
CA PRO A 221 15.65 26.95 2.62
C PRO A 221 16.22 27.38 3.98
N LEU A 222 17.54 27.63 4.00
CA LEU A 222 18.16 28.24 5.17
C LEU A 222 18.00 29.76 5.14
N PRO A 223 17.69 30.38 6.30
CA PRO A 223 17.78 31.82 6.45
C PRO A 223 19.25 32.27 6.49
N ASP A 224 19.49 33.55 6.25
CA ASP A 224 20.80 34.15 6.43
C ASP A 224 21.17 34.18 7.92
N MET A 225 22.46 34.08 8.22
CA MET A 225 22.96 34.28 9.57
C MET A 225 22.69 35.70 10.05
N PRO A 226 22.19 35.87 11.30
CA PRO A 226 21.96 37.20 11.86
C PRO A 226 23.27 37.99 12.02
N GLY A 227 23.19 39.27 11.71
CA GLY A 227 24.32 40.19 11.89
C GLY A 227 24.49 40.65 13.34
N GLU A 228 24.70 39.73 14.27
CA GLU A 228 24.94 40.01 15.68
C GLU A 228 26.43 40.04 16.01
N GLU A 229 26.81 40.84 17.07
CA GLU A 229 28.14 40.80 17.61
C GLU A 229 28.39 39.46 18.34
N ARG A 230 29.49 38.80 17.98
CA ARG A 230 29.94 37.54 18.58
C ARG A 230 31.27 37.70 19.27
N LEU A 231 31.41 37.12 20.46
CA LEU A 231 32.69 37.06 21.17
C LEU A 231 33.70 36.27 20.35
N ASP A 232 34.84 36.85 20.06
CA ASP A 232 35.93 36.18 19.35
C ASP A 232 36.73 35.26 20.29
N LEU A 233 36.47 33.96 20.20
CA LEU A 233 37.21 32.91 20.89
C LEU A 233 38.06 32.06 19.92
N THR A 234 38.29 32.52 18.68
CA THR A 234 39.07 31.79 17.67
C THR A 234 40.53 31.63 18.03
N HIS A 235 41.04 32.41 18.99
CA HIS A 235 42.39 32.32 19.52
C HIS A 235 42.59 31.14 20.48
N LEU A 236 41.49 30.55 21.02
CA LEU A 236 41.55 29.39 21.88
C LEU A 236 41.54 28.09 21.06
N ALA A 237 42.31 27.11 21.51
CA ALA A 237 42.26 25.76 20.96
C ALA A 237 41.00 25.06 21.47
N ALA A 238 40.00 24.92 20.62
CA ALA A 238 38.76 24.21 20.94
C ALA A 238 38.72 22.82 20.28
N TYR A 239 38.18 21.84 20.96
CA TYR A 239 38.15 20.43 20.57
C TYR A 239 36.71 19.90 20.59
N ALA A 240 36.22 19.43 19.43
CA ALA A 240 35.06 18.59 19.34
C ALA A 240 35.51 17.11 19.37
N ILE A 241 34.93 16.32 20.25
CA ILE A 241 35.34 14.94 20.51
C ILE A 241 34.14 14.05 20.33
N ASP A 242 34.12 13.29 19.23
CA ASP A 242 32.96 12.49 18.77
C ASP A 242 33.38 11.07 18.42
N ASP A 243 32.39 10.26 17.98
CA ASP A 243 32.68 8.99 17.30
C ASP A 243 33.46 9.19 16.01
N GLU A 244 34.26 8.20 15.64
CA GLU A 244 34.94 8.19 14.37
C GLU A 244 33.95 8.27 13.21
N GLY A 245 34.08 9.29 12.37
CA GLY A 245 33.19 9.54 11.23
C GLY A 245 31.87 10.24 11.59
N SER A 246 31.75 10.84 12.79
CA SER A 246 30.60 11.73 13.10
C SER A 246 30.49 12.84 12.05
N HIS A 247 29.24 13.12 11.63
CA HIS A 247 28.93 14.14 10.63
C HIS A 247 28.26 15.39 11.22
N ASP A 248 27.90 15.35 12.50
CA ASP A 248 27.09 16.33 13.20
C ASP A 248 27.74 16.79 14.55
N PRO A 249 28.95 17.40 14.52
CA PRO A 249 29.63 17.85 15.72
C PRO A 249 28.85 19.01 16.38
N ASP A 250 28.21 18.74 17.50
CA ASP A 250 27.29 19.67 18.19
C ASP A 250 28.00 20.47 19.28
N ASP A 251 29.02 19.92 19.91
CA ASP A 251 29.70 20.53 21.04
C ASP A 251 31.25 20.48 20.93
N ALA A 252 31.86 21.39 21.63
CA ALA A 252 33.31 21.45 21.76
C ALA A 252 33.72 22.08 23.12
N ILE A 253 34.95 21.84 23.49
CA ILE A 253 35.52 22.41 24.75
C ILE A 253 36.86 23.09 24.50
N SER A 254 37.16 24.14 25.27
CA SER A 254 38.46 24.77 25.28
C SER A 254 38.85 25.27 26.67
N LEU A 255 40.13 25.51 26.87
CA LEU A 255 40.68 26.11 28.09
C LEU A 255 41.30 27.47 27.80
N ASP A 256 41.01 28.46 28.64
CA ASP A 256 41.66 29.75 28.71
C ASP A 256 42.24 29.91 30.12
N GLY A 257 43.47 29.48 30.31
CA GLY A 257 44.06 29.35 31.62
C GLY A 257 43.33 28.35 32.52
N ASP A 258 42.66 28.82 33.56
CA ASP A 258 41.81 28.01 34.44
C ASP A 258 40.30 28.10 34.11
N ARG A 259 39.95 28.89 33.09
CA ARG A 259 38.57 29.06 32.62
C ARG A 259 38.23 27.99 31.58
N LEU A 260 37.23 27.20 31.85
CA LEU A 260 36.67 26.21 30.90
C LEU A 260 35.59 26.89 30.05
N TRP A 261 35.64 26.65 28.78
CA TRP A 261 34.61 27.01 27.84
C TRP A 261 33.96 25.75 27.25
N VAL A 262 32.64 25.70 27.27
CA VAL A 262 31.85 24.72 26.55
C VAL A 262 31.15 25.46 25.42
N HIS A 263 31.34 25.01 24.21
CA HIS A 263 30.76 25.57 23.00
C HIS A 263 29.69 24.63 22.48
N VAL A 264 28.55 25.18 22.11
CA VAL A 264 27.44 24.43 21.50
C VAL A 264 27.13 25.08 20.15
N ALA A 265 26.94 24.30 19.12
CA ALA A 265 26.56 24.80 17.80
C ALA A 265 25.30 25.68 17.90
N ASP A 266 25.39 26.92 17.39
CA ASP A 266 24.33 27.93 17.60
C ASP A 266 23.18 27.76 16.61
N VAL A 267 22.44 26.64 16.72
CA VAL A 267 21.30 26.33 15.87
C VAL A 267 20.18 27.36 16.01
N ALA A 268 20.04 27.96 17.18
CA ALA A 268 19.02 28.98 17.45
C ALA A 268 19.23 30.28 16.65
N ALA A 269 20.43 30.54 16.16
CA ALA A 269 20.71 31.66 15.27
C ALA A 269 19.96 31.56 13.94
N LEU A 270 19.76 30.35 13.42
CA LEU A 270 19.02 30.09 12.17
C LEU A 270 17.58 29.59 12.41
N VAL A 271 17.36 28.81 13.44
CA VAL A 271 16.06 28.21 13.75
C VAL A 271 15.36 29.05 14.82
N THR A 272 14.69 30.13 14.40
CA THR A 272 13.96 30.99 15.32
C THR A 272 12.58 30.41 15.68
N PRO A 273 12.09 30.64 16.93
CA PRO A 273 10.79 30.12 17.34
C PRO A 273 9.65 30.54 16.41
N GLY A 274 8.84 29.56 15.97
CA GLY A 274 7.73 29.76 15.05
C GLY A 274 8.09 29.86 13.58
N SER A 275 9.38 29.76 13.23
CA SER A 275 9.81 29.67 11.83
C SER A 275 9.40 28.32 11.21
N THR A 276 9.41 28.23 9.87
CA THR A 276 9.15 26.95 9.16
C THR A 276 10.11 25.85 9.58
N LEU A 277 11.38 26.19 9.84
CA LEU A 277 12.39 25.27 10.35
C LEU A 277 12.05 24.76 11.76
N ASP A 278 11.60 25.65 12.66
CA ASP A 278 11.20 25.28 14.01
C ASP A 278 9.95 24.38 14.01
N ILE A 279 8.97 24.68 13.15
CA ILE A 279 7.74 23.86 13.04
C ILE A 279 8.10 22.46 12.53
N GLU A 280 8.88 22.35 11.44
CA GLU A 280 9.32 21.06 10.88
C GLU A 280 10.15 20.26 11.90
N ALA A 281 11.09 20.93 12.59
CA ALA A 281 11.91 20.29 13.62
C ALA A 281 11.07 19.75 14.78
N ARG A 282 10.02 20.47 15.18
CA ARG A 282 9.10 20.00 16.23
C ARG A 282 8.29 18.78 15.81
N GLU A 283 7.86 18.73 14.53
CA GLU A 283 7.12 17.60 14.00
C GLU A 283 8.00 16.35 13.93
N ARG A 284 9.29 16.49 13.58
CA ARG A 284 10.25 15.39 13.55
C ARG A 284 10.77 14.99 14.92
N ALA A 285 10.91 15.93 15.84
CA ALA A 285 11.35 15.80 17.23
C ALA A 285 12.80 15.35 17.46
N ALA A 286 13.41 14.59 16.56
CA ALA A 286 14.81 14.11 16.64
C ALA A 286 15.34 13.68 15.26
N ASN A 287 16.64 13.51 15.14
CA ASN A 287 17.24 12.76 14.05
C ASN A 287 16.87 11.29 14.19
N LEU A 288 16.49 10.63 13.09
CA LEU A 288 16.24 9.21 13.04
C LEU A 288 17.44 8.47 12.46
N TYR A 289 18.18 7.77 13.32
CA TYR A 289 19.30 6.93 12.93
C TYR A 289 18.81 5.53 12.59
N ILE A 290 18.82 5.19 11.31
CA ILE A 290 18.48 3.84 10.82
C ILE A 290 19.71 3.21 10.15
N PRO A 291 19.78 1.88 10.03
CA PRO A 291 20.99 1.22 9.55
C PRO A 291 21.47 1.70 8.18
N GLU A 292 20.55 2.05 7.31
CA GLU A 292 20.81 2.44 5.92
C GLU A 292 21.05 3.93 5.71
N ARG A 293 20.60 4.80 6.63
CA ARG A 293 20.71 6.28 6.52
C ARG A 293 20.36 6.98 7.82
N ILE A 294 20.56 8.29 7.81
CA ILE A 294 20.06 9.20 8.83
C ILE A 294 18.98 10.08 8.18
N ASP A 295 17.78 10.13 8.77
CA ASP A 295 16.76 11.11 8.42
C ASP A 295 16.86 12.26 9.42
N HIS A 296 17.32 13.42 8.97
CA HIS A 296 17.63 14.54 9.87
C HIS A 296 16.39 15.30 10.32
N MET A 297 16.42 15.81 11.54
CA MET A 297 15.40 16.72 12.08
C MET A 297 15.40 18.07 11.38
N LEU A 298 16.55 18.56 11.01
CA LEU A 298 16.80 19.82 10.30
C LEU A 298 17.47 19.56 8.95
N PRO A 299 17.38 20.47 7.98
CA PRO A 299 18.11 20.33 6.72
C PRO A 299 19.61 20.10 6.96
N PRO A 300 20.27 19.14 6.30
CA PRO A 300 21.70 18.85 6.48
C PRO A 300 22.62 20.06 6.26
N ALA A 301 22.16 21.03 5.47
CA ALA A 301 22.88 22.27 5.26
C ALA A 301 23.05 23.11 6.55
N ILE A 302 22.16 22.97 7.55
CA ILE A 302 22.32 23.60 8.88
C ILE A 302 23.54 22.99 9.57
N THR A 303 23.64 21.67 9.60
CA THR A 303 24.81 20.98 10.17
C THR A 303 26.11 21.42 9.47
N THR A 304 26.09 21.45 8.14
CA THR A 304 27.30 21.91 7.36
C THR A 304 27.68 23.35 7.70
N THR A 305 26.69 24.22 7.98
CA THR A 305 26.95 25.64 8.27
C THR A 305 27.37 25.89 9.72
N LEU A 306 26.76 25.18 10.68
CA LEU A 306 26.90 25.45 12.11
C LEU A 306 27.74 24.43 12.86
N GLY A 307 27.90 23.22 12.31
CA GLY A 307 28.62 22.13 12.99
C GLY A 307 30.05 22.54 13.32
N LEU A 308 30.46 22.26 14.56
CA LEU A 308 31.69 22.74 15.13
C LEU A 308 32.92 22.08 14.48
N GLY A 309 33.73 22.89 13.79
CA GLY A 309 34.89 22.40 13.06
C GLY A 309 34.62 21.85 11.67
N LEU A 310 33.40 22.03 11.13
CA LEU A 310 33.09 21.76 9.72
C LEU A 310 33.46 22.94 8.82
N GLN A 311 33.57 24.15 9.38
CA GLN A 311 34.03 25.36 8.72
C GLN A 311 35.34 25.85 9.39
N ALA A 312 36.05 26.77 8.74
CA ALA A 312 37.28 27.35 9.28
C ALA A 312 37.08 28.01 10.65
N THR A 313 35.93 28.61 10.85
CA THR A 313 35.39 29.09 12.12
C THR A 313 33.91 28.77 12.18
N SER A 314 33.40 28.46 13.37
CA SER A 314 32.01 28.09 13.58
C SER A 314 31.35 29.05 14.58
N PRO A 315 30.12 29.49 14.31
CA PRO A 315 29.32 30.21 15.29
C PRO A 315 28.83 29.25 16.40
N ALA A 316 28.97 29.68 17.63
CA ALA A 316 28.60 28.90 18.80
C ALA A 316 27.89 29.75 19.86
N LEU A 317 27.11 29.12 20.70
CA LEU A 317 26.75 29.65 22.01
C LEU A 317 27.73 29.07 23.00
N SER A 318 28.53 29.94 23.63
CA SER A 318 29.64 29.55 24.51
C SER A 318 29.34 29.85 25.99
N PHE A 319 29.67 28.86 26.82
CA PHE A 319 29.50 28.89 28.26
C PHE A 319 30.89 28.88 28.91
N GLY A 320 31.34 30.03 29.43
CA GLY A 320 32.61 30.17 30.14
C GLY A 320 32.44 30.13 31.61
N PHE A 321 33.20 29.31 32.35
CA PHE A 321 33.18 29.24 33.79
C PHE A 321 34.50 28.69 34.35
N ARG A 322 34.64 28.83 35.70
CA ARG A 322 35.72 28.16 36.45
C ARG A 322 35.07 27.09 37.36
N LEU A 323 35.85 26.11 37.72
CA LEU A 323 35.46 25.18 38.78
C LEU A 323 36.22 25.56 40.08
N ASP A 324 35.47 25.80 41.16
CA ASP A 324 36.05 25.98 42.50
C ASP A 324 36.68 24.66 43.02
N GLU A 325 37.26 24.72 44.25
CA GLU A 325 37.88 23.56 44.88
C GLU A 325 36.93 22.37 45.05
N ASP A 326 35.63 22.63 45.24
CA ASP A 326 34.58 21.62 45.38
C ASP A 326 34.01 21.14 43.99
N GLY A 327 34.55 21.66 42.89
CA GLY A 327 34.07 21.33 41.53
C GLY A 327 32.74 22.00 41.16
N ARG A 328 32.38 23.12 41.82
CA ARG A 328 31.18 23.91 41.49
C ARG A 328 31.55 24.90 40.37
N PRO A 329 30.71 25.01 39.31
CA PRO A 329 30.85 26.08 38.34
C PRO A 329 30.60 27.45 39.03
N VAL A 330 31.56 28.36 38.82
CA VAL A 330 31.51 29.75 39.28
C VAL A 330 31.87 30.69 38.14
N GLU A 331 31.54 31.97 38.26
CA GLU A 331 31.82 33.00 37.25
C GLU A 331 31.29 32.62 35.85
N LEU A 332 30.04 32.14 35.82
CA LEU A 332 29.41 31.75 34.58
C LEU A 332 29.17 32.95 33.67
N GLU A 333 29.61 32.82 32.43
CA GLU A 333 29.34 33.73 31.32
C GLU A 333 28.73 32.95 30.16
N VAL A 334 27.73 33.51 29.49
CA VAL A 334 27.11 32.92 28.31
C VAL A 334 27.12 33.98 27.20
N ALA A 335 27.68 33.64 26.04
CA ALA A 335 27.76 34.58 24.95
C ALA A 335 27.68 33.87 23.58
N PRO A 336 27.00 34.47 22.60
CA PRO A 336 27.21 34.11 21.19
C PRO A 336 28.68 34.35 20.86
N SER A 337 29.32 33.40 20.19
CA SER A 337 30.76 33.44 19.93
C SER A 337 31.15 32.92 18.55
N MET A 338 32.37 33.18 18.16
CA MET A 338 33.05 32.52 17.03
C MET A 338 34.18 31.66 17.57
N VAL A 339 34.26 30.42 17.16
CA VAL A 339 35.26 29.46 17.62
C VAL A 339 36.00 28.82 16.44
N LYS A 340 37.23 28.39 16.68
CA LYS A 340 37.99 27.58 15.75
C LYS A 340 38.22 26.21 16.37
N VAL A 341 37.58 25.19 15.82
CA VAL A 341 37.49 23.86 16.43
C VAL A 341 38.31 22.84 15.65
N THR A 342 39.07 22.02 16.40
CA THR A 342 39.73 20.82 15.88
C THR A 342 38.92 19.61 16.28
N ARG A 343 38.62 18.72 15.34
CA ARG A 343 37.87 17.52 15.59
C ARG A 343 38.75 16.34 15.92
N HIS A 344 38.37 15.56 16.90
CA HIS A 344 39.04 14.32 17.31
C HIS A 344 38.02 13.22 17.55
N SER A 345 38.44 11.98 17.34
CA SER A 345 37.65 10.82 17.77
C SER A 345 37.90 10.54 19.26
N TYR A 346 36.94 9.86 19.90
CA TYR A 346 37.09 9.36 21.27
C TYR A 346 38.38 8.52 21.40
N THR A 347 38.67 7.65 20.42
CA THR A 347 39.85 6.79 20.41
C THR A 347 41.15 7.60 20.37
N GLU A 348 41.19 8.69 19.57
CA GLU A 348 42.37 9.57 19.49
C GLU A 348 42.63 10.30 20.82
N VAL A 349 41.54 10.78 21.45
CA VAL A 349 41.68 11.49 22.75
C VAL A 349 42.04 10.52 23.86
N ASP A 350 41.48 9.33 23.90
CA ASP A 350 41.83 8.29 24.89
C ASP A 350 43.32 7.95 24.86
N GLN A 351 43.96 7.94 23.69
CA GLN A 351 45.41 7.70 23.54
C GLN A 351 46.26 8.89 24.03
N ARG A 352 45.65 10.07 24.19
CA ARG A 352 46.30 11.33 24.54
C ARG A 352 45.83 11.90 25.87
N MET A 353 45.15 11.09 26.69
CA MET A 353 44.60 11.53 27.96
C MET A 353 45.61 12.04 28.98
N ASP A 354 46.88 11.64 28.86
CA ASP A 354 48.00 12.12 29.68
C ASP A 354 48.69 13.36 29.13
N GLU A 355 48.28 13.84 27.92
CA GLU A 355 48.81 15.04 27.28
C GLU A 355 47.97 16.27 27.59
N GLU A 356 48.60 17.46 27.70
CA GLU A 356 47.84 18.71 27.75
C GLU A 356 47.26 19.07 26.37
N PRO A 357 46.03 19.60 26.32
CA PRO A 357 45.19 20.01 27.44
C PRO A 357 44.23 18.91 27.95
N PHE A 358 44.24 17.70 27.37
CA PHE A 358 43.31 16.64 27.70
C PHE A 358 43.43 16.15 29.14
N ALA A 359 44.66 16.11 29.67
CA ALA A 359 44.90 15.76 31.09
C ALA A 359 44.21 16.73 32.04
N THR A 360 44.32 18.02 31.80
CA THR A 360 43.63 19.07 32.61
C THR A 360 42.12 18.98 32.43
N LEU A 361 41.59 18.85 31.21
CA LEU A 361 40.17 18.73 30.92
C LEU A 361 39.54 17.49 31.60
N HIS A 362 40.23 16.35 31.54
CA HIS A 362 39.80 15.11 32.20
C HIS A 362 39.75 15.31 33.75
N GLY A 363 40.77 15.95 34.33
CA GLY A 363 40.79 16.25 35.75
C GLY A 363 39.65 17.15 36.18
N LEU A 364 39.30 18.18 35.41
CA LEU A 364 38.15 19.06 35.65
C LEU A 364 36.83 18.30 35.55
N ALA A 365 36.63 17.49 34.51
CA ALA A 365 35.47 16.66 34.32
C ALA A 365 35.28 15.66 35.48
N GLY A 366 36.38 15.04 35.92
CA GLY A 366 36.38 14.13 37.07
C GLY A 366 35.92 14.78 38.37
N ARG A 367 36.45 16.00 38.68
CA ARG A 367 35.99 16.78 39.87
C ARG A 367 34.52 17.14 39.78
N TYR A 368 34.05 17.61 38.66
CA TYR A 368 32.65 17.95 38.46
C TYR A 368 31.74 16.71 38.58
N ARG A 369 32.11 15.57 38.00
CA ARG A 369 31.39 14.30 38.12
C ARG A 369 31.32 13.82 39.56
N ALA A 370 32.45 13.87 40.30
CA ALA A 370 32.47 13.46 41.69
C ALA A 370 31.53 14.31 42.54
N ARG A 371 31.50 15.62 42.31
CA ARG A 371 30.58 16.54 42.99
C ARG A 371 29.09 16.21 42.70
N ARG A 372 28.77 16.00 41.41
CA ARG A 372 27.39 15.63 41.02
C ARG A 372 26.94 14.33 41.70
N LYS A 373 27.84 13.32 41.71
CA LYS A 373 27.57 12.05 42.40
C LYS A 373 27.33 12.24 43.90
N ALA A 374 28.14 13.07 44.57
CA ALA A 374 27.97 13.41 45.98
C ALA A 374 26.64 14.15 46.22
N ALA A 375 26.17 14.93 45.26
CA ALA A 375 24.88 15.62 45.32
C ALA A 375 23.66 14.72 44.94
N GLY A 376 23.87 13.42 44.72
CA GLY A 376 22.79 12.45 44.44
C GLY A 376 22.42 12.29 42.99
N SER A 377 23.29 12.66 42.02
CA SER A 377 23.02 12.36 40.60
C SER A 377 23.10 10.86 40.35
N ALA A 378 22.14 10.30 39.61
CA ALA A 378 22.17 8.95 39.14
C ALA A 378 23.00 8.85 37.83
N SER A 379 23.78 7.78 37.69
CA SER A 379 24.36 7.37 36.39
C SER A 379 23.52 6.27 35.81
N ILE A 380 23.16 6.42 34.54
CA ILE A 380 22.47 5.38 33.76
C ILE A 380 23.44 4.91 32.70
N ASP A 381 23.98 3.70 32.90
CA ASP A 381 24.86 3.04 31.90
C ASP A 381 23.98 2.12 31.04
N LEU A 382 23.48 2.65 29.94
CA LEU A 382 22.83 1.86 28.90
C LEU A 382 23.85 1.64 27.77
N PRO A 383 24.03 0.36 27.31
CA PRO A 383 24.84 0.12 26.14
C PRO A 383 24.18 0.73 24.91
N GLU A 384 24.92 1.57 24.20
CA GLU A 384 24.51 2.02 22.87
C GLU A 384 24.83 0.94 21.85
N VAL A 385 23.85 0.64 21.00
CA VAL A 385 24.00 -0.33 19.92
C VAL A 385 23.76 0.40 18.60
N SER A 386 24.80 0.49 17.77
CA SER A 386 24.65 0.96 16.39
C SER A 386 24.64 -0.24 15.43
N VAL A 387 23.69 -0.23 14.50
CA VAL A 387 23.64 -1.19 13.39
C VAL A 387 23.92 -0.40 12.12
N ARG A 388 24.91 -0.83 11.35
CA ARG A 388 25.28 -0.19 10.08
C ARG A 388 25.23 -1.21 8.96
N VAL A 389 24.60 -0.84 7.85
CA VAL A 389 24.71 -1.59 6.60
C VAL A 389 26.07 -1.28 5.99
N ARG A 390 26.87 -2.28 5.71
CA ARG A 390 28.12 -2.15 4.96
C ARG A 390 27.90 -2.82 3.61
N ASP A 391 28.25 -2.11 2.54
CA ASP A 391 28.37 -2.71 1.23
C ASP A 391 29.56 -3.67 1.26
N GLU A 392 29.29 -4.94 1.51
CA GLU A 392 30.24 -6.01 1.19
C GLU A 392 30.07 -6.34 -0.29
N ALA A 393 31.10 -6.05 -1.06
CA ALA A 393 31.22 -6.41 -2.46
C ALA A 393 31.28 -7.93 -2.67
#